data_130e619c756c3bbb6718744b17bc6628
#
_entry.id   130e619c756c3bbb6718744b17bc6628
#
_cell.length_a   1.000
_cell.length_b   1.000
_cell.length_c   1.000
_cell.angle_alpha   90.00
_cell.angle_beta   90.00
_cell.angle_gamma   90.00
#
_symmetry.space_group_name_H-M   'P 1'
#
loop_
_entity.id
_entity.type
_entity.pdbx_description
1 polymer ?
#
loop_
_entity_poly.entity_id
_entity_poly.type
_entity_poly.pdbx_seq_one_letter_code
_entity_poly.pdbx_strand_id
1 'polypeptide(L)'
;AAYTENVLDVLQRLKVSVLWRDNNSDSKGVALRVPYEDYRNPDNNPACDIECRDIGMLSGLPDYIDSREGDMLIVLHQMGNHGPAYERRYPATFQGFTPACNSTELAKCSHEEIQNAYDSSILYTDYFLAETIEILKQYQDRYDTTLIYVGDHGESLGENGVYLHGLPFAIAPE
;
A
#
# COMPACT_ATOMS: atom_id res chain seq x y z
N ALA A 1 5.85 -14.10 -13.26
CA ALA A 1 4.61 -14.36 -12.51
C ALA A 1 3.43 -14.60 -13.47
N ALA A 2 3.31 -13.83 -14.56
CA ALA A 2 2.17 -13.95 -15.49
C ALA A 2 2.01 -15.35 -16.13
N TYR A 3 3.13 -16.03 -16.42
CA TYR A 3 3.16 -17.30 -17.17
C TYR A 3 3.51 -18.51 -16.32
N THR A 4 3.81 -18.33 -15.05
CA THR A 4 4.15 -19.40 -14.12
C THR A 4 3.19 -19.38 -12.93
N GLU A 5 2.94 -20.54 -12.36
CA GLU A 5 2.20 -20.67 -11.14
C GLU A 5 2.87 -19.89 -10.00
N ASN A 6 2.09 -19.22 -9.19
CA ASN A 6 2.56 -18.50 -7.99
C ASN A 6 1.77 -18.95 -6.74
N VAL A 7 2.11 -18.40 -5.58
CA VAL A 7 1.51 -18.80 -4.31
C VAL A 7 -0.01 -18.58 -4.27
N LEU A 8 -0.54 -17.56 -4.95
CA LEU A 8 -1.98 -17.29 -4.99
C LEU A 8 -2.73 -18.41 -5.71
N ASP A 9 -2.17 -18.93 -6.80
CA ASP A 9 -2.74 -20.07 -7.53
C ASP A 9 -2.75 -21.34 -6.65
N VAL A 10 -1.68 -21.55 -5.88
CA VAL A 10 -1.59 -22.69 -4.95
C VAL A 10 -2.68 -22.59 -3.88
N LEU A 11 -2.85 -21.41 -3.27
CA LEU A 11 -3.86 -21.17 -2.26
C LEU A 11 -5.28 -21.40 -2.80
N GLN A 12 -5.60 -20.91 -4.00
CA GLN A 12 -6.89 -21.18 -4.64
C GLN A 12 -7.14 -22.69 -4.85
N ARG A 13 -6.13 -23.46 -5.26
CA ARG A 13 -6.26 -24.92 -5.36
C ARG A 13 -6.54 -25.59 -4.02
N LEU A 14 -6.01 -25.03 -2.94
CA LEU A 14 -6.26 -25.47 -1.57
C LEU A 14 -7.61 -24.96 -1.01
N LYS A 15 -8.43 -24.30 -1.85
CA LYS A 15 -9.73 -23.74 -1.48
C LYS A 15 -9.67 -22.55 -0.52
N VAL A 16 -8.53 -21.91 -0.42
CA VAL A 16 -8.43 -20.60 0.24
C VAL A 16 -9.06 -19.54 -0.66
N SER A 17 -9.96 -18.73 -0.14
CA SER A 17 -10.52 -17.57 -0.85
C SER A 17 -9.45 -16.49 -0.96
N VAL A 18 -9.07 -16.13 -2.18
CA VAL A 18 -8.05 -15.08 -2.43
C VAL A 18 -8.71 -13.84 -3.01
N LEU A 19 -8.38 -12.66 -2.46
CA LEU A 19 -8.76 -11.36 -3.01
C LEU A 19 -7.51 -10.47 -3.11
N TRP A 20 -7.36 -9.76 -4.22
CA TRP A 20 -6.37 -8.70 -4.40
C TRP A 20 -7.06 -7.35 -4.58
N ARG A 21 -6.84 -6.41 -3.67
CA ARG A 21 -7.22 -5.00 -3.79
C ARG A 21 -5.99 -4.17 -4.11
N ASP A 22 -6.05 -3.38 -5.14
CA ASP A 22 -4.89 -2.66 -5.68
C ASP A 22 -5.14 -1.15 -5.71
N ASN A 23 -4.30 -0.42 -4.98
CA ASN A 23 -4.23 1.04 -5.04
C ASN A 23 -2.86 1.52 -5.55
N ASN A 24 -2.01 0.62 -6.04
CA ASN A 24 -0.70 0.92 -6.63
C ASN A 24 -0.80 0.95 -8.18
N SER A 25 0.25 0.61 -8.89
CA SER A 25 0.29 0.63 -10.37
C SER A 25 -0.42 -0.55 -11.01
N ASP A 26 -0.07 -1.75 -10.63
CA ASP A 26 -0.69 -3.05 -10.94
C ASP A 26 0.00 -4.18 -10.16
N SER A 27 -0.54 -5.40 -10.24
CA SER A 27 0.03 -6.58 -9.56
C SER A 27 1.28 -7.16 -10.24
N LYS A 28 1.81 -6.55 -11.29
CA LYS A 28 2.91 -7.07 -12.13
C LYS A 28 2.69 -8.53 -12.58
N GLY A 29 1.44 -8.88 -12.81
CA GLY A 29 1.03 -10.21 -13.24
C GLY A 29 0.88 -11.25 -12.13
N VAL A 30 1.04 -10.88 -10.86
CA VAL A 30 0.87 -11.79 -9.72
C VAL A 30 -0.60 -12.15 -9.53
N ALA A 31 -1.49 -11.18 -9.62
CA ALA A 31 -2.92 -11.33 -9.36
C ALA A 31 -3.78 -11.63 -10.62
N LEU A 32 -3.19 -11.99 -11.77
CA LEU A 32 -3.93 -12.19 -13.02
C LEU A 32 -4.98 -13.31 -12.96
N ARG A 33 -4.87 -14.24 -12.03
CA ARG A 33 -5.74 -15.42 -11.93
C ARG A 33 -6.55 -15.49 -10.65
N VAL A 34 -6.56 -14.39 -9.88
CA VAL A 34 -7.36 -14.27 -8.67
C VAL A 34 -8.36 -13.11 -8.81
N PRO A 35 -9.44 -13.08 -8.02
CA PRO A 35 -10.30 -11.91 -7.89
C PRO A 35 -9.48 -10.65 -7.62
N TYR A 36 -9.69 -9.63 -8.46
CA TYR A 36 -8.92 -8.38 -8.45
C TYR A 36 -9.88 -7.19 -8.42
N GLU A 37 -9.64 -6.26 -7.51
CA GLU A 37 -10.41 -5.02 -7.38
C GLU A 37 -9.46 -3.82 -7.51
N ASP A 38 -9.76 -2.91 -8.45
CA ASP A 38 -8.99 -1.70 -8.70
C ASP A 38 -9.50 -0.54 -7.85
N TYR A 39 -8.71 -0.11 -6.90
CA TYR A 39 -8.99 1.00 -5.99
C TYR A 39 -8.30 2.32 -6.38
N ARG A 40 -7.68 2.40 -7.56
CA ARG A 40 -7.03 3.60 -8.09
C ARG A 40 -8.02 4.60 -8.71
N ASN A 41 -9.28 4.35 -8.60
CA ASN A 41 -10.34 5.17 -9.19
C ASN A 41 -11.49 5.40 -8.19
N PRO A 42 -12.24 6.52 -8.31
CA PRO A 42 -13.31 6.86 -7.37
C PRO A 42 -14.55 5.96 -7.47
N ASP A 43 -14.68 5.12 -8.49
CA ASP A 43 -15.83 4.23 -8.62
C ASP A 43 -15.81 3.13 -7.55
N ASN A 44 -14.60 2.68 -7.18
CA ASN A 44 -14.40 1.65 -6.17
C ASN A 44 -13.84 2.20 -4.86
N ASN A 45 -13.09 3.31 -4.93
CA ASN A 45 -12.41 3.89 -3.77
C ASN A 45 -13.12 5.17 -3.30
N PRO A 46 -13.83 5.13 -2.16
CA PRO A 46 -14.55 6.29 -1.64
C PRO A 46 -13.63 7.37 -1.05
N ALA A 47 -12.34 7.07 -0.89
CA ALA A 47 -11.35 7.97 -0.28
C ALA A 47 -10.40 8.58 -1.32
N CYS A 48 -10.97 9.13 -2.41
CA CYS A 48 -10.20 9.81 -3.43
C CYS A 48 -10.33 11.34 -3.27
N ASP A 49 -9.20 12.04 -3.35
CA ASP A 49 -9.11 13.51 -3.45
C ASP A 49 -8.23 13.89 -4.66
N ILE A 50 -6.97 14.27 -4.47
CA ILE A 50 -5.98 14.46 -5.54
C ILE A 50 -5.56 13.09 -6.11
N GLU A 51 -5.44 12.09 -5.23
CA GLU A 51 -5.19 10.69 -5.55
C GLU A 51 -6.15 9.82 -4.72
N CYS A 52 -6.38 8.58 -5.15
CA CYS A 52 -7.12 7.63 -4.34
C CYS A 52 -6.24 7.12 -3.20
N ARG A 53 -6.78 7.16 -1.97
CA ARG A 53 -6.04 6.83 -0.75
C ARG A 53 -6.13 5.36 -0.42
N ASP A 54 -5.06 4.83 0.17
CA ASP A 54 -4.99 3.41 0.56
C ASP A 54 -6.10 3.00 1.53
N ILE A 55 -6.54 3.91 2.41
CA ILE A 55 -7.63 3.64 3.35
C ILE A 55 -8.93 3.22 2.65
N GLY A 56 -9.15 3.67 1.43
CA GLY A 56 -10.34 3.28 0.65
C GLY A 56 -10.41 1.79 0.35
N MET A 57 -9.27 1.08 0.32
CA MET A 57 -9.25 -0.38 0.15
C MET A 57 -9.93 -1.13 1.31
N LEU A 58 -10.15 -0.49 2.45
CA LEU A 58 -10.87 -1.08 3.58
C LEU A 58 -12.39 -0.97 3.44
N SER A 59 -12.87 -0.14 2.51
CA SER A 59 -14.31 0.03 2.26
C SER A 59 -14.94 -1.29 1.80
N GLY A 60 -16.05 -1.70 2.43
CA GLY A 60 -16.75 -2.94 2.14
C GLY A 60 -15.92 -4.22 2.39
N LEU A 61 -14.76 -4.10 3.07
CA LEU A 61 -13.96 -5.27 3.43
C LEU A 61 -14.66 -6.18 4.45
N PRO A 62 -15.34 -5.65 5.49
CA PRO A 62 -16.18 -6.46 6.35
C PRO A 62 -17.26 -7.25 5.58
N ASP A 63 -17.98 -6.62 4.67
CA ASP A 63 -19.02 -7.29 3.87
C ASP A 63 -18.44 -8.43 3.01
N TYR A 64 -17.23 -8.21 2.45
CA TYR A 64 -16.53 -9.27 1.73
C TYR A 64 -16.22 -10.46 2.65
N ILE A 65 -15.63 -10.20 3.82
CA ILE A 65 -15.28 -11.24 4.81
C ILE A 65 -16.54 -11.99 5.25
N ASP A 66 -17.63 -11.28 5.52
CA ASP A 66 -18.90 -11.87 5.96
C ASP A 66 -19.56 -12.72 4.89
N SER A 67 -19.32 -12.42 3.61
CA SER A 67 -19.85 -13.19 2.48
C SER A 67 -19.13 -14.50 2.21
N ARG A 68 -18.05 -14.81 2.95
CA ARG A 68 -17.17 -15.95 2.72
C ARG A 68 -17.17 -16.93 3.88
N GLU A 69 -16.87 -18.17 3.56
CA GLU A 69 -16.62 -19.24 4.52
C GLU A 69 -15.23 -19.84 4.28
N GLY A 70 -14.65 -20.43 5.33
CA GLY A 70 -13.32 -21.06 5.27
C GLY A 70 -12.17 -20.04 5.28
N ASP A 71 -11.00 -20.51 4.88
CA ASP A 71 -9.77 -19.73 4.94
C ASP A 71 -9.74 -18.64 3.84
N MET A 72 -9.16 -17.49 4.16
CA MET A 72 -9.04 -16.35 3.25
C MET A 72 -7.63 -15.78 3.27
N LEU A 73 -7.17 -15.33 2.09
CA LEU A 73 -6.05 -14.42 1.92
C LEU A 73 -6.55 -13.15 1.23
N ILE A 74 -6.39 -12.02 1.87
CA ILE A 74 -6.71 -10.71 1.30
C ILE A 74 -5.40 -9.93 1.18
N VAL A 75 -5.06 -9.53 -0.04
CA VAL A 75 -3.89 -8.71 -0.34
C VAL A 75 -4.36 -7.27 -0.55
N LEU A 76 -3.81 -6.36 0.24
CA LEU A 76 -4.02 -4.92 0.13
C LEU A 76 -2.74 -4.29 -0.42
N HIS A 77 -2.69 -4.10 -1.76
CA HIS A 77 -1.52 -3.59 -2.46
C HIS A 77 -1.54 -2.07 -2.44
N GLN A 78 -0.85 -1.50 -1.46
CA GLN A 78 -0.83 -0.06 -1.19
C GLN A 78 0.00 0.71 -2.23
N MET A 79 -0.36 1.97 -2.46
CA MET A 79 0.55 2.99 -2.97
C MET A 79 1.61 3.32 -1.92
N GLY A 80 1.24 3.32 -0.66
CA GLY A 80 2.13 3.47 0.48
C GLY A 80 2.93 4.78 0.40
N ASN A 81 4.24 4.65 0.59
CA ASN A 81 5.19 5.76 0.64
C ASN A 81 5.94 5.97 -0.70
N HIS A 82 5.39 5.47 -1.81
CA HIS A 82 6.06 5.49 -3.12
C HIS A 82 6.26 6.92 -3.65
N GLY A 83 7.53 7.25 -3.97
CA GLY A 83 7.92 8.53 -4.54
C GLY A 83 7.55 8.72 -6.02
N PRO A 84 7.87 9.88 -6.60
CA PRO A 84 8.49 11.06 -5.96
C PRO A 84 7.51 12.02 -5.25
N ALA A 85 6.19 11.84 -5.42
CA ALA A 85 5.16 12.77 -4.91
C ALA A 85 4.72 12.38 -3.50
N TYR A 86 5.65 12.38 -2.54
CA TYR A 86 5.37 11.95 -1.15
C TYR A 86 4.22 12.74 -0.52
N GLU A 87 4.10 14.04 -0.81
CA GLU A 87 3.04 14.93 -0.32
C GLU A 87 1.64 14.50 -0.78
N ARG A 88 1.56 13.67 -1.84
CA ARG A 88 0.30 13.11 -2.36
C ARG A 88 -0.08 11.78 -1.73
N ARG A 89 0.76 11.18 -0.89
CA ARG A 89 0.48 9.87 -0.30
C ARG A 89 -0.45 9.93 0.90
N TYR A 90 -0.69 11.12 1.44
CA TYR A 90 -1.55 11.35 2.60
C TYR A 90 -2.48 12.55 2.40
N PRO A 91 -3.65 12.60 3.04
CA PRO A 91 -4.49 13.78 3.05
C PRO A 91 -3.87 14.87 3.93
N ALA A 92 -4.20 16.14 3.69
CA ALA A 92 -3.61 17.29 4.39
C ALA A 92 -3.70 17.19 5.93
N THR A 93 -4.71 16.50 6.46
CA THR A 93 -4.87 16.25 7.90
C THR A 93 -3.78 15.36 8.50
N PHE A 94 -3.03 14.63 7.68
CA PHE A 94 -1.90 13.78 8.08
C PHE A 94 -0.54 14.42 7.81
N GLN A 95 -0.48 15.68 7.41
CA GLN A 95 0.78 16.42 7.31
C GLN A 95 1.30 16.72 8.72
N GLY A 96 1.93 15.73 9.34
CA GLY A 96 2.44 15.80 10.71
C GLY A 96 3.79 16.52 10.83
N PHE A 97 4.56 16.56 9.74
CA PHE A 97 5.92 17.12 9.71
C PHE A 97 6.00 18.26 8.68
N THR A 98 6.62 19.38 9.08
CA THR A 98 6.71 20.59 8.26
C THR A 98 8.05 21.32 8.46
N PRO A 99 8.58 22.06 7.45
CA PRO A 99 8.02 22.18 6.09
C PRO A 99 8.09 20.88 5.30
N ALA A 100 7.18 20.64 4.36
CA ALA A 100 7.17 19.44 3.52
C ALA A 100 7.38 19.78 2.05
N CYS A 101 8.14 18.94 1.34
CA CYS A 101 8.33 19.06 -0.10
C CYS A 101 7.01 18.85 -0.83
N ASN A 102 6.63 19.80 -1.70
CA ASN A 102 5.43 19.75 -2.52
C ASN A 102 5.73 19.66 -4.03
N SER A 103 6.87 19.07 -4.37
CA SER A 103 7.37 18.94 -5.73
C SER A 103 7.77 17.50 -6.03
N THR A 104 7.47 17.05 -7.26
CA THR A 104 7.99 15.79 -7.79
C THR A 104 9.46 15.88 -8.22
N GLU A 105 9.99 17.10 -8.37
CA GLU A 105 11.41 17.35 -8.62
C GLU A 105 12.13 17.48 -7.27
N LEU A 106 12.42 16.35 -6.62
CA LEU A 106 12.95 16.29 -5.26
C LEU A 106 14.23 17.13 -5.08
N ALA A 107 15.08 17.23 -6.10
CA ALA A 107 16.29 18.06 -6.05
C ALA A 107 16.03 19.57 -5.86
N LYS A 108 14.78 20.03 -5.98
CA LYS A 108 14.38 21.43 -5.70
C LYS A 108 14.00 21.67 -4.24
N CYS A 109 13.83 20.60 -3.47
CA CYS A 109 13.51 20.66 -2.05
C CYS A 109 14.78 20.42 -1.22
N SER A 110 14.79 20.93 -0.01
CA SER A 110 15.80 20.56 0.98
C SER A 110 15.61 19.11 1.43
N HIS A 111 16.66 18.50 1.97
CA HIS A 111 16.59 17.15 2.52
C HIS A 111 15.53 17.06 3.64
N GLU A 112 15.45 18.07 4.51
CA GLU A 112 14.45 18.17 5.58
C GLU A 112 13.01 18.17 5.02
N GLU A 113 12.74 18.95 3.97
CA GLU A 113 11.41 18.99 3.34
C GLU A 113 11.02 17.64 2.73
N ILE A 114 11.96 16.95 2.09
CA ILE A 114 11.72 15.62 1.51
C ILE A 114 11.44 14.62 2.63
N GLN A 115 12.26 14.60 3.67
CA GLN A 115 12.10 13.72 4.81
C GLN A 115 10.75 13.97 5.51
N ASN A 116 10.39 15.21 5.77
CA ASN A 116 9.11 15.57 6.39
C ASN A 116 7.90 15.09 5.57
N ALA A 117 7.97 15.21 4.25
CA ALA A 117 6.92 14.70 3.36
C ALA A 117 6.84 13.16 3.41
N TYR A 118 8.00 12.48 3.40
CA TYR A 118 8.08 11.04 3.51
C TYR A 118 7.57 10.54 4.88
N ASP A 119 8.02 11.16 5.98
CA ASP A 119 7.61 10.79 7.34
C ASP A 119 6.10 10.99 7.56
N SER A 120 5.52 12.03 6.96
CA SER A 120 4.06 12.22 6.96
C SER A 120 3.33 11.10 6.20
N SER A 121 3.94 10.56 5.13
CA SER A 121 3.40 9.41 4.41
C SER A 121 3.48 8.12 5.24
N ILE A 122 4.56 7.94 6.02
CA ILE A 122 4.69 6.83 6.98
C ILE A 122 3.61 6.91 8.06
N LEU A 123 3.36 8.10 8.60
CA LEU A 123 2.29 8.32 9.59
C LEU A 123 0.91 7.90 9.04
N TYR A 124 0.65 8.15 7.76
CA TYR A 124 -0.59 7.72 7.13
C TYR A 124 -0.65 6.21 6.86
N THR A 125 0.48 5.59 6.54
CA THR A 125 0.59 4.13 6.43
C THR A 125 0.34 3.45 7.78
N ASP A 126 0.88 4.01 8.88
CA ASP A 126 0.62 3.52 10.23
C ASP A 126 -0.88 3.59 10.58
N TYR A 127 -1.54 4.69 10.25
CA TYR A 127 -2.99 4.82 10.40
C TYR A 127 -3.75 3.74 9.60
N PHE A 128 -3.38 3.50 8.34
CA PHE A 128 -4.00 2.45 7.54
C PHE A 128 -3.85 1.05 8.18
N LEU A 129 -2.67 0.75 8.72
CA LEU A 129 -2.41 -0.52 9.40
C LEU A 129 -3.22 -0.63 10.70
N ALA A 130 -3.34 0.47 11.46
CA ALA A 130 -4.17 0.51 12.66
C ALA A 130 -5.64 0.22 12.36
N GLU A 131 -6.22 0.85 11.34
CA GLU A 131 -7.59 0.60 10.90
C GLU A 131 -7.79 -0.85 10.40
N THR A 132 -6.78 -1.40 9.69
CA THR A 132 -6.80 -2.80 9.26
C THR A 132 -6.81 -3.75 10.46
N ILE A 133 -6.01 -3.46 11.49
CA ILE A 133 -5.98 -4.23 12.74
C ILE A 133 -7.34 -4.16 13.46
N GLU A 134 -7.96 -2.99 13.51
CA GLU A 134 -9.29 -2.84 14.14
C GLU A 134 -10.37 -3.66 13.41
N ILE A 135 -10.30 -3.75 12.07
CA ILE A 135 -11.17 -4.66 11.31
C ILE A 135 -10.90 -6.12 11.71
N LEU A 136 -9.63 -6.56 11.71
CA LEU A 136 -9.27 -7.94 12.04
C LEU A 136 -9.70 -8.35 13.46
N LYS A 137 -9.63 -7.43 14.43
CA LYS A 137 -10.10 -7.68 15.80
C LYS A 137 -11.58 -8.04 15.87
N GLN A 138 -12.40 -7.51 14.97
CA GLN A 138 -13.84 -7.82 14.94
C GLN A 138 -14.13 -9.27 14.52
N TYR A 139 -13.16 -9.94 13.94
CA TYR A 139 -13.30 -11.30 13.41
C TYR A 139 -12.59 -12.38 14.23
N GLN A 140 -11.97 -12.03 15.35
CA GLN A 140 -11.20 -12.96 16.18
C GLN A 140 -12.03 -14.10 16.80
N ASP A 141 -13.33 -13.90 16.97
CA ASP A 141 -14.25 -14.95 17.44
C ASP A 141 -14.59 -15.98 16.35
N ARG A 142 -14.33 -15.65 15.08
CA ARG A 142 -14.67 -16.48 13.92
C ARG A 142 -13.44 -17.04 13.20
N TYR A 143 -12.32 -16.31 13.21
CA TYR A 143 -11.09 -16.62 12.48
C TYR A 143 -9.85 -16.44 13.34
N ASP A 144 -8.83 -17.27 13.12
CA ASP A 144 -7.47 -16.99 13.54
C ASP A 144 -6.86 -15.95 12.60
N THR A 145 -6.96 -14.67 12.98
CA THR A 145 -6.57 -13.55 12.13
C THR A 145 -5.06 -13.28 12.19
N THR A 146 -4.44 -13.02 11.05
CA THR A 146 -3.03 -12.66 10.96
C THR A 146 -2.88 -11.50 9.97
N LEU A 147 -2.13 -10.45 10.35
CA LEU A 147 -1.67 -9.38 9.48
C LEU A 147 -0.18 -9.53 9.21
N ILE A 148 0.21 -9.49 7.94
CA ILE A 148 1.61 -9.41 7.52
C ILE A 148 1.77 -8.13 6.71
N TYR A 149 2.62 -7.22 7.16
CA TYR A 149 3.01 -6.02 6.43
C TYR A 149 4.45 -6.16 5.92
N VAL A 150 4.66 -5.86 4.65
CA VAL A 150 5.99 -5.93 4.01
C VAL A 150 6.14 -4.74 3.07
N GLY A 151 7.20 -3.95 3.26
CA GLY A 151 7.69 -3.05 2.22
C GLY A 151 8.49 -3.87 1.20
N ASP A 152 8.22 -3.67 -0.09
CA ASP A 152 8.91 -4.39 -1.16
C ASP A 152 10.30 -3.81 -1.45
N HIS A 153 10.52 -2.53 -1.12
CA HIS A 153 11.80 -1.82 -1.19
C HIS A 153 11.78 -0.57 -0.30
N GLY A 154 12.94 0.02 -0.10
CA GLY A 154 13.10 1.35 0.50
C GLY A 154 13.11 2.47 -0.56
N GLU A 155 13.18 3.70 -0.07
CA GLU A 155 13.32 4.91 -0.90
C GLU A 155 14.55 5.71 -0.45
N SER A 156 15.38 6.14 -1.40
CA SER A 156 16.45 7.10 -1.16
C SER A 156 15.89 8.52 -1.17
N LEU A 157 16.16 9.29 -0.12
CA LEU A 157 15.60 10.62 0.10
C LEU A 157 16.58 11.76 -0.23
N GLY A 158 17.66 11.45 -0.94
CA GLY A 158 18.68 12.43 -1.33
C GLY A 158 20.05 12.14 -0.77
N GLU A 159 20.26 11.00 -0.12
CA GLU A 159 21.57 10.56 0.35
C GLU A 159 22.55 10.48 -0.82
N ASN A 160 23.69 11.16 -0.69
CA ASN A 160 24.70 11.29 -1.75
C ASN A 160 24.15 11.84 -3.09
N GLY A 161 23.03 12.60 -3.07
CA GLY A 161 22.35 13.11 -4.27
C GLY A 161 21.52 12.06 -5.01
N VAL A 162 21.23 10.93 -4.35
CA VAL A 162 20.47 9.81 -4.90
C VAL A 162 19.03 9.88 -4.37
N TYR A 163 18.06 9.67 -5.26
CA TYR A 163 16.63 9.73 -4.95
C TYR A 163 15.90 8.49 -5.46
N LEU A 164 14.80 8.14 -4.81
CA LEU A 164 13.91 7.04 -5.19
C LEU A 164 14.59 5.65 -5.05
N HIS A 165 14.11 4.68 -5.83
CA HIS A 165 14.53 3.27 -5.76
C HIS A 165 15.01 2.74 -7.12
N GLY A 166 15.40 1.46 -7.16
CA GLY A 166 15.79 0.78 -8.40
C GLY A 166 17.22 1.04 -8.85
N LEU A 167 18.07 1.53 -7.95
CA LEU A 167 19.47 1.81 -8.22
C LEU A 167 20.34 0.55 -8.14
N PRO A 168 21.47 0.50 -8.90
CA PRO A 168 22.45 -0.56 -8.71
C PRO A 168 22.98 -0.58 -7.27
N PHE A 169 23.18 -1.77 -6.70
CA PHE A 169 23.68 -1.97 -5.34
C PHE A 169 24.95 -1.15 -5.02
N ALA A 170 25.83 -0.95 -6.02
CA ALA A 170 27.09 -0.23 -5.83
C ALA A 170 26.93 1.26 -5.49
N ILE A 171 25.75 1.83 -5.73
CA ILE A 171 25.48 3.26 -5.52
C ILE A 171 24.21 3.50 -4.68
N ALA A 172 23.48 2.44 -4.33
CA ALA A 172 22.35 2.54 -3.42
C ALA A 172 22.87 2.91 -2.01
N PRO A 173 22.22 3.85 -1.31
CA PRO A 173 22.49 4.10 0.12
C PRO A 173 22.23 2.83 0.95
N GLU A 174 23.01 2.66 2.05
CA GLU A 174 22.83 1.55 3.01
C GLU A 174 21.66 1.79 3.96
#